data_eb99ed7ed395e5f6aa48fba76efae1ac
#
_entry.id   eb99ed7ed395e5f6aa48fba76efae1ac
#
_cell.length_a   1.000
_cell.length_b   1.000
_cell.length_c   1.000
_cell.angle_alpha   90.00
_cell.angle_beta   90.00
_cell.angle_gamma   90.00
#
_symmetry.space_group_name_H-M   'P 1'
#
loop_
_entity.id
_entity.type
_entity.pdbx_description
1 polymer ?
#
loop_
_entity_poly.entity_id
_entity_poly.type
_entity_poly.pdbx_seq_one_letter_code
_entity_poly.pdbx_strand_id
1 'polypeptide(L)'
;MVLDTDAANEIDDQFALVWTLLSPERLNLEAIYAAPFYADWHPGSTSPKDGMEKSYAEILKVLSLMDTPVTNPVFKGSSDFLPGHGQPAADSDAVRDLIERARQPGLLYAVCIGAITNVASAILQAPDIIDEIVVVWLGSHASWWPDTAEFNHMQDIPAARVIFDSGVPLIHIPCMGVSSHLITSPKELEDSARGSRIGDFLHEIVRDYPGRRGAGWSKVIWDISTIAWLINEKWVPSQLVHSPIAQDDRSFSYNKDRHLIRQAYYVHRDVVFHDLFKKLAQHARQGNG
;
A
#
# COMPACT_ATOMS: atom_id res chain seq x y z
N MET A 1 5.89 -3.62 -11.91
CA MET A 1 5.65 -2.90 -10.64
C MET A 1 6.26 -3.64 -9.46
N VAL A 2 6.59 -2.92 -8.40
CA VAL A 2 6.90 -3.50 -7.08
C VAL A 2 5.80 -3.12 -6.09
N LEU A 3 5.59 -3.93 -5.04
CA LEU A 3 4.62 -3.68 -3.97
C LEU A 3 5.36 -3.55 -2.64
N ASP A 4 5.26 -2.38 -2.00
CA ASP A 4 5.84 -2.08 -0.69
C ASP A 4 4.71 -2.04 0.36
N THR A 5 4.72 -2.95 1.33
CA THR A 5 3.58 -3.29 2.18
C THR A 5 3.98 -3.59 3.63
N ASP A 6 3.22 -3.10 4.61
CA ASP A 6 3.35 -3.42 6.02
C ASP A 6 2.33 -4.47 6.49
N ALA A 7 2.23 -5.54 5.73
CA ALA A 7 1.20 -6.59 5.73
C ALA A 7 0.80 -7.19 7.09
N ALA A 8 1.56 -6.96 8.15
CA ALA A 8 1.24 -7.43 9.50
C ALA A 8 0.67 -6.32 10.40
N ASN A 9 0.54 -5.09 9.89
CA ASN A 9 -0.02 -3.96 10.61
C ASN A 9 -1.55 -4.07 10.76
N GLU A 10 -2.24 -4.19 9.62
CA GLU A 10 -3.69 -4.41 9.54
C GLU A 10 -4.02 -5.69 8.75
N ILE A 11 -5.19 -5.73 8.10
CA ILE A 11 -5.67 -6.92 7.37
C ILE A 11 -6.06 -6.61 5.92
N ASP A 12 -5.76 -5.45 5.40
CA ASP A 12 -6.14 -4.99 4.07
C ASP A 12 -5.00 -5.12 3.05
N ASP A 13 -3.75 -5.09 3.49
CA ASP A 13 -2.57 -5.43 2.68
C ASP A 13 -2.70 -6.78 2.00
N GLN A 14 -3.20 -7.79 2.72
CA GLN A 14 -3.38 -9.14 2.20
C GLN A 14 -4.33 -9.13 0.99
N PHE A 15 -5.39 -8.33 1.03
CA PHE A 15 -6.30 -8.16 -0.11
C PHE A 15 -5.61 -7.52 -1.30
N ALA A 16 -4.80 -6.47 -1.07
CA ALA A 16 -4.06 -5.78 -2.12
C ALA A 16 -3.03 -6.71 -2.78
N LEU A 17 -2.27 -7.46 -1.99
CA LEU A 17 -1.30 -8.44 -2.48
C LEU A 17 -1.98 -9.54 -3.31
N VAL A 18 -3.04 -10.14 -2.76
CA VAL A 18 -3.79 -11.22 -3.45
C VAL A 18 -4.39 -10.71 -4.74
N TRP A 19 -5.03 -9.54 -4.74
CA TRP A 19 -5.62 -8.97 -5.95
C TRP A 19 -4.58 -8.65 -7.01
N THR A 20 -3.39 -8.19 -6.61
CA THR A 20 -2.26 -7.99 -7.53
C THR A 20 -1.87 -9.30 -8.19
N LEU A 21 -1.69 -10.38 -7.42
CA LEU A 21 -1.34 -11.71 -7.91
C LEU A 21 -2.42 -12.32 -8.83
N LEU A 22 -3.69 -12.01 -8.57
CA LEU A 22 -4.82 -12.45 -9.38
C LEU A 22 -5.11 -11.55 -10.59
N SER A 23 -4.24 -10.58 -10.87
CA SER A 23 -4.41 -9.61 -11.98
C SER A 23 -3.23 -9.60 -12.97
N PRO A 24 -2.64 -10.76 -13.35
CA PRO A 24 -1.45 -10.79 -14.21
C PRO A 24 -1.69 -10.22 -15.62
N GLU A 25 -2.95 -10.16 -16.06
CA GLU A 25 -3.35 -9.56 -17.33
C GLU A 25 -3.23 -8.03 -17.36
N ARG A 26 -3.09 -7.42 -16.19
CA ARG A 26 -2.97 -5.96 -16.01
C ARG A 26 -1.67 -5.55 -15.31
N LEU A 27 -1.19 -6.39 -14.40
CA LEU A 27 -0.11 -6.04 -13.47
C LEU A 27 1.03 -7.05 -13.60
N ASN A 28 2.23 -6.57 -13.88
CA ASN A 28 3.45 -7.36 -13.80
C ASN A 28 4.11 -7.08 -12.45
N LEU A 29 3.83 -7.92 -11.44
CA LEU A 29 4.49 -7.84 -10.14
C LEU A 29 5.90 -8.43 -10.24
N GLU A 30 6.91 -7.62 -9.95
CA GLU A 30 8.32 -8.02 -10.08
C GLU A 30 8.96 -8.34 -8.73
N ALA A 31 8.56 -7.62 -7.68
CA ALA A 31 9.05 -7.86 -6.32
C ALA A 31 8.05 -7.35 -5.28
N ILE A 32 8.20 -7.85 -4.05
CA ILE A 32 7.42 -7.44 -2.89
C ILE A 32 8.39 -7.01 -1.80
N TYR A 33 8.14 -5.85 -1.18
CA TYR A 33 8.98 -5.29 -0.14
C TYR A 33 8.21 -5.23 1.18
N ALA A 34 8.84 -5.71 2.25
CA ALA A 34 8.29 -5.60 3.59
C ALA A 34 8.62 -4.22 4.17
N ALA A 35 7.60 -3.38 4.32
CA ALA A 35 7.74 -2.06 4.94
C ALA A 35 7.83 -2.16 6.48
N PRO A 36 8.55 -1.25 7.15
CA PRO A 36 8.50 -1.12 8.58
C PRO A 36 7.16 -0.55 9.03
N PHE A 37 6.70 -0.98 10.23
CA PHE A 37 5.60 -0.30 10.92
C PHE A 37 5.80 -0.32 12.43
N TYR A 38 5.48 0.79 13.08
CA TYR A 38 5.52 0.92 14.53
C TYR A 38 4.81 2.20 14.99
N ALA A 39 4.09 2.09 16.11
CA ALA A 39 3.67 3.23 16.90
C ALA A 39 3.56 2.80 18.38
N ASP A 40 3.95 3.66 19.33
CA ASP A 40 3.96 3.37 20.76
C ASP A 40 2.61 2.90 21.32
N TRP A 41 1.52 3.36 20.72
CA TRP A 41 0.15 3.01 21.09
C TRP A 41 -0.42 1.83 20.32
N HIS A 42 0.31 1.31 19.30
CA HIS A 42 -0.16 0.21 18.46
C HIS A 42 0.46 -1.11 18.90
N PRO A 43 -0.35 -2.15 19.25
CA PRO A 43 0.16 -3.39 19.83
C PRO A 43 0.84 -4.33 18.82
N GLY A 44 0.80 -4.01 17.53
CA GLY A 44 1.23 -4.89 16.44
C GLY A 44 2.73 -5.12 16.38
N SER A 45 3.55 -4.14 16.83
CA SER A 45 5.00 -4.23 16.78
C SER A 45 5.66 -3.54 17.98
N THR A 46 6.92 -3.88 18.25
CA THR A 46 7.73 -3.31 19.35
C THR A 46 8.80 -2.34 18.86
N SER A 47 9.02 -2.29 17.56
CA SER A 47 9.92 -1.37 16.87
C SER A 47 9.64 -1.40 15.36
N PRO A 48 10.12 -0.42 14.57
CA PRO A 48 10.02 -0.48 13.11
C PRO A 48 10.60 -1.77 12.51
N LYS A 49 11.74 -2.24 13.04
CA LYS A 49 12.36 -3.50 12.65
C LYS A 49 11.46 -4.71 12.93
N ASP A 50 10.86 -4.78 14.11
CA ASP A 50 9.94 -5.88 14.45
C ASP A 50 8.71 -5.85 13.53
N GLY A 51 8.19 -4.67 13.22
CA GLY A 51 7.12 -4.49 12.24
C GLY A 51 7.51 -5.00 10.85
N MET A 52 8.67 -4.62 10.35
CA MET A 52 9.18 -5.09 9.06
C MET A 52 9.35 -6.61 9.01
N GLU A 53 9.92 -7.22 10.07
CA GLU A 53 10.09 -8.69 10.12
C GLU A 53 8.74 -9.42 10.14
N LYS A 54 7.74 -8.88 10.84
CA LYS A 54 6.37 -9.40 10.84
C LYS A 54 5.71 -9.25 9.47
N SER A 55 5.86 -8.10 8.81
CA SER A 55 5.37 -7.89 7.45
C SER A 55 6.00 -8.88 6.48
N TYR A 56 7.31 -9.11 6.58
CA TYR A 56 8.00 -10.10 5.76
C TYR A 56 7.42 -11.52 5.96
N ALA A 57 7.20 -11.92 7.21
CA ALA A 57 6.62 -13.22 7.54
C ALA A 57 5.17 -13.36 7.04
N GLU A 58 4.34 -12.31 7.19
CA GLU A 58 2.96 -12.31 6.73
C GLU A 58 2.87 -12.37 5.19
N ILE A 59 3.73 -11.62 4.48
CA ILE A 59 3.84 -11.72 3.01
C ILE A 59 4.09 -13.18 2.61
N LEU A 60 5.10 -13.82 3.18
CA LEU A 60 5.42 -15.23 2.86
C LEU A 60 4.26 -16.17 3.17
N LYS A 61 3.55 -15.93 4.26
CA LYS A 61 2.34 -16.70 4.62
C LYS A 61 1.25 -16.54 3.55
N VAL A 62 0.92 -15.32 3.13
CA VAL A 62 -0.06 -15.04 2.07
C VAL A 62 0.34 -15.76 0.78
N LEU A 63 1.59 -15.66 0.35
CA LEU A 63 2.10 -16.34 -0.84
C LEU A 63 1.96 -17.87 -0.73
N SER A 64 2.18 -18.44 0.46
CA SER A 64 2.03 -19.89 0.71
C SER A 64 0.58 -20.39 0.65
N LEU A 65 -0.39 -19.48 0.78
CA LEU A 65 -1.83 -19.80 0.70
C LEU A 65 -2.38 -19.75 -0.73
N MET A 66 -1.61 -19.20 -1.67
CA MET A 66 -1.97 -19.25 -3.09
C MET A 66 -1.88 -20.69 -3.60
N ASP A 67 -2.89 -21.13 -4.37
CA ASP A 67 -2.93 -22.48 -4.92
C ASP A 67 -1.90 -22.70 -6.04
N THR A 68 -1.48 -21.60 -6.68
CA THR A 68 -0.38 -21.62 -7.66
C THR A 68 0.89 -21.05 -7.00
N PRO A 69 2.04 -21.73 -7.15
CA PRO A 69 3.31 -21.24 -6.59
C PRO A 69 3.62 -19.83 -7.08
N VAL A 70 3.87 -18.91 -6.14
CA VAL A 70 4.31 -17.54 -6.42
C VAL A 70 5.82 -17.50 -6.28
N THR A 71 6.50 -17.07 -7.34
CA THR A 71 7.97 -17.04 -7.40
C THR A 71 8.55 -15.63 -7.31
N ASN A 72 7.70 -14.62 -7.12
CA ASN A 72 8.14 -13.25 -6.96
C ASN A 72 9.07 -13.10 -5.75
N PRO A 73 10.24 -12.45 -5.90
CA PRO A 73 11.13 -12.25 -4.78
C PRO A 73 10.51 -11.33 -3.73
N VAL A 74 10.77 -11.67 -2.45
CA VAL A 74 10.36 -10.86 -1.30
C VAL A 74 11.60 -10.36 -0.60
N PHE A 75 11.70 -9.05 -0.41
CA PHE A 75 12.84 -8.41 0.23
C PHE A 75 12.46 -7.75 1.54
N LYS A 76 13.36 -7.80 2.51
CA LYS A 76 13.25 -7.05 3.75
C LYS A 76 13.55 -5.58 3.48
N GLY A 77 12.67 -4.72 3.95
CA GLY A 77 12.82 -3.28 3.89
C GLY A 77 13.67 -2.69 5.01
N SER A 78 13.56 -1.40 5.17
CA SER A 78 14.28 -0.65 6.19
C SER A 78 13.96 -1.15 7.60
N SER A 79 14.97 -1.21 8.44
CA SER A 79 14.82 -1.62 9.84
C SER A 79 14.46 -0.47 10.77
N ASP A 80 14.40 0.76 10.26
CA ASP A 80 14.03 1.95 11.00
C ASP A 80 13.41 2.98 10.06
N PHE A 81 12.68 3.96 10.61
CA PHE A 81 12.20 5.12 9.88
C PHE A 81 13.34 6.10 9.57
N LEU A 82 13.11 7.06 8.67
CA LEU A 82 14.11 8.11 8.43
C LEU A 82 14.30 8.96 9.70
N PRO A 83 15.57 9.16 10.13
CA PRO A 83 15.84 9.82 11.42
C PRO A 83 15.54 11.33 11.40
N GLY A 84 15.16 11.88 10.25
CA GLY A 84 14.81 13.27 10.09
C GLY A 84 15.24 13.84 8.74
N HIS A 85 14.86 15.07 8.47
CA HIS A 85 15.16 15.75 7.22
C HIS A 85 16.68 15.95 7.06
N GLY A 86 17.24 15.53 5.92
CA GLY A 86 18.68 15.63 5.61
C GLY A 86 19.57 14.58 6.30
N GLN A 87 19.00 13.62 7.02
CA GLN A 87 19.75 12.51 7.60
C GLN A 87 20.05 11.42 6.57
N PRO A 88 21.06 10.56 6.80
CA PRO A 88 21.35 9.45 5.91
C PRO A 88 20.13 8.55 5.70
N ALA A 89 19.92 8.16 4.48
CA ALA A 89 18.86 7.22 4.11
C ALA A 89 19.13 5.84 4.71
N ALA A 90 18.07 5.15 5.10
CA ALA A 90 18.14 3.76 5.51
C ALA A 90 18.59 2.88 4.32
N ASP A 91 19.42 1.87 4.61
CA ASP A 91 19.83 0.86 3.62
C ASP A 91 19.13 -0.47 3.92
N SER A 92 18.66 -1.15 2.88
CA SER A 92 18.00 -2.45 3.00
C SER A 92 18.04 -3.20 1.66
N ASP A 93 17.71 -4.49 1.71
CA ASP A 93 17.60 -5.28 0.48
C ASP A 93 16.53 -4.72 -0.47
N ALA A 94 15.39 -4.30 0.07
CA ALA A 94 14.32 -3.69 -0.71
C ALA A 94 14.74 -2.37 -1.37
N VAL A 95 15.49 -1.51 -0.66
CA VAL A 95 16.00 -0.24 -1.21
C VAL A 95 16.96 -0.49 -2.35
N ARG A 96 17.90 -1.45 -2.19
CA ARG A 96 18.86 -1.80 -3.24
C ARG A 96 18.17 -2.38 -4.48
N ASP A 97 17.24 -3.32 -4.28
CA ASP A 97 16.47 -3.93 -5.37
C ASP A 97 15.62 -2.89 -6.13
N LEU A 98 14.98 -1.96 -5.40
CA LEU A 98 14.20 -0.87 -6.02
C LEU A 98 15.07 0.02 -6.91
N ILE A 99 16.25 0.43 -6.42
CA ILE A 99 17.20 1.24 -7.20
C ILE A 99 17.68 0.47 -8.45
N GLU A 100 18.01 -0.81 -8.28
CA GLU A 100 18.48 -1.64 -9.40
C GLU A 100 17.39 -1.83 -10.47
N ARG A 101 16.14 -2.09 -10.06
CA ARG A 101 15.00 -2.21 -10.99
C ARG A 101 14.65 -0.90 -11.66
N ALA A 102 14.66 0.20 -10.94
CA ALA A 102 14.37 1.53 -11.51
C ALA A 102 15.33 1.91 -12.63
N ARG A 103 16.58 1.41 -12.57
CA ARG A 103 17.60 1.62 -13.62
C ARG A 103 17.47 0.69 -14.83
N GLN A 104 16.54 -0.28 -14.78
CA GLN A 104 16.27 -1.11 -15.96
C GLN A 104 15.40 -0.33 -16.97
N PRO A 105 15.47 -0.68 -18.26
CA PRO A 105 14.65 -0.02 -19.27
C PRO A 105 13.14 -0.17 -18.98
N GLY A 106 12.41 0.94 -18.97
CA GLY A 106 10.98 0.99 -18.76
C GLY A 106 10.61 1.67 -17.45
N LEU A 107 9.39 2.21 -17.38
CA LEU A 107 8.88 2.93 -16.22
C LEU A 107 8.46 1.94 -15.13
N LEU A 108 9.02 2.05 -13.94
CA LEU A 108 8.69 1.19 -12.80
C LEU A 108 7.63 1.86 -11.91
N TYR A 109 6.54 1.17 -11.62
CA TYR A 109 5.56 1.59 -10.62
C TYR A 109 5.95 1.06 -9.24
N ALA A 110 6.29 1.96 -8.31
CA ALA A 110 6.50 1.66 -6.89
C ALA A 110 5.18 1.89 -6.14
N VAL A 111 4.49 0.80 -5.82
CA VAL A 111 3.18 0.83 -5.15
C VAL A 111 3.39 0.64 -3.67
N CYS A 112 3.01 1.66 -2.88
CA CYS A 112 3.27 1.71 -1.45
C CYS A 112 1.96 1.77 -0.68
N ILE A 113 1.78 0.82 0.23
CA ILE A 113 0.59 0.68 1.08
C ILE A 113 0.94 0.64 2.58
N GLY A 114 2.18 1.02 2.93
CA GLY A 114 2.69 1.21 4.28
C GLY A 114 3.42 2.55 4.43
N ALA A 115 4.23 2.68 5.48
CA ALA A 115 5.14 3.81 5.64
C ALA A 115 6.11 3.86 4.45
N ILE A 116 6.26 5.05 3.84
CA ILE A 116 6.96 5.19 2.55
C ILE A 116 8.49 5.22 2.67
N THR A 117 9.03 4.72 3.76
CA THR A 117 10.44 4.74 4.13
C THR A 117 11.37 4.15 3.07
N ASN A 118 10.99 2.99 2.48
CA ASN A 118 11.83 2.30 1.50
C ASN A 118 11.99 3.13 0.22
N VAL A 119 10.92 3.68 -0.32
CA VAL A 119 10.95 4.50 -1.55
C VAL A 119 11.65 5.82 -1.30
N ALA A 120 11.39 6.49 -0.17
CA ALA A 120 12.09 7.70 0.21
C ALA A 120 13.61 7.47 0.36
N SER A 121 14.00 6.34 0.97
CA SER A 121 15.41 5.94 1.10
C SER A 121 16.05 5.70 -0.25
N ALA A 122 15.36 5.06 -1.18
CA ALA A 122 15.86 4.82 -2.54
C ALA A 122 16.10 6.15 -3.29
N ILE A 123 15.16 7.09 -3.22
CA ILE A 123 15.29 8.43 -3.83
C ILE A 123 16.47 9.20 -3.24
N LEU A 124 16.66 9.16 -1.91
CA LEU A 124 17.76 9.85 -1.25
C LEU A 124 19.13 9.25 -1.62
N GLN A 125 19.21 7.92 -1.77
CA GLN A 125 20.47 7.23 -2.16
C GLN A 125 20.77 7.36 -3.65
N ALA A 126 19.74 7.39 -4.49
CA ALA A 126 19.87 7.39 -5.94
C ALA A 126 18.86 8.40 -6.56
N PRO A 127 19.11 9.72 -6.49
CA PRO A 127 18.20 10.72 -7.05
C PRO A 127 17.98 10.58 -8.58
N ASP A 128 18.86 9.87 -9.26
CA ASP A 128 18.77 9.56 -10.69
C ASP A 128 17.53 8.71 -11.05
N ILE A 129 16.93 8.02 -10.08
CA ILE A 129 15.74 7.18 -10.34
C ILE A 129 14.41 7.96 -10.33
N ILE A 130 14.42 9.25 -9.97
CA ILE A 130 13.19 10.05 -9.82
C ILE A 130 12.35 10.05 -11.11
N ASP A 131 12.99 10.14 -12.27
CA ASP A 131 12.31 10.15 -13.57
C ASP A 131 12.00 8.74 -14.10
N GLU A 132 12.50 7.69 -13.44
CA GLU A 132 12.37 6.31 -13.87
C GLU A 132 11.26 5.55 -13.11
N ILE A 133 10.71 6.16 -12.06
CA ILE A 133 9.66 5.56 -11.25
C ILE A 133 8.38 6.41 -11.19
N VAL A 134 7.26 5.74 -11.03
CA VAL A 134 5.99 6.35 -10.60
C VAL A 134 5.62 5.79 -9.24
N VAL A 135 5.51 6.64 -8.25
CA VAL A 135 5.06 6.26 -6.91
C VAL A 135 3.54 6.28 -6.86
N VAL A 136 2.92 5.17 -6.44
CA VAL A 136 1.48 5.08 -6.15
C VAL A 136 1.35 4.81 -4.66
N TRP A 137 0.94 5.81 -3.89
CA TRP A 137 0.98 5.72 -2.43
C TRP A 137 -0.37 5.94 -1.77
N LEU A 138 -0.79 4.96 -0.97
CA LEU A 138 -1.86 5.12 0.00
C LEU A 138 -1.27 5.70 1.28
N GLY A 139 -1.57 6.95 1.56
CA GLY A 139 -1.06 7.63 2.75
C GLY A 139 -1.75 8.97 2.99
N SER A 140 -1.68 9.46 4.20
CA SER A 140 -2.34 10.67 4.66
C SER A 140 -3.86 10.68 4.47
N HIS A 141 -4.49 11.80 4.73
CA HIS A 141 -5.91 12.06 4.50
C HIS A 141 -6.13 13.02 3.33
N ALA A 142 -7.36 13.10 2.84
CA ALA A 142 -7.73 14.06 1.81
C ALA A 142 -7.46 15.50 2.28
N SER A 143 -7.11 16.39 1.35
CA SER A 143 -6.75 17.79 1.65
C SER A 143 -7.84 18.60 2.38
N TRP A 144 -9.09 18.14 2.32
CA TRP A 144 -10.24 18.72 3.05
C TRP A 144 -10.52 18.04 4.39
N TRP A 145 -9.72 17.02 4.78
CA TRP A 145 -9.79 16.39 6.09
C TRP A 145 -9.08 17.26 7.13
N PRO A 146 -9.51 17.25 8.40
CA PRO A 146 -8.98 18.17 9.44
C PRO A 146 -7.48 18.02 9.73
N ASP A 147 -6.91 16.84 9.48
CA ASP A 147 -5.52 16.51 9.75
C ASP A 147 -4.97 15.47 8.77
N THR A 148 -3.69 15.13 8.89
CA THR A 148 -3.02 14.07 8.13
C THR A 148 -2.57 12.91 9.03
N ALA A 149 -3.23 12.72 10.19
CA ALA A 149 -2.88 11.70 11.17
C ALA A 149 -3.29 10.28 10.73
N GLU A 150 -2.93 9.93 9.50
CA GLU A 150 -3.09 8.62 8.90
C GLU A 150 -1.82 7.79 9.20
N PHE A 151 -1.99 6.50 9.41
CA PHE A 151 -0.95 5.63 9.96
C PHE A 151 0.31 5.60 9.10
N ASN A 152 0.19 5.38 7.79
CA ASN A 152 1.33 5.30 6.87
C ASN A 152 2.11 6.61 6.79
N HIS A 153 1.39 7.75 6.81
CA HIS A 153 2.01 9.07 6.77
C HIS A 153 2.70 9.43 8.10
N MET A 154 2.01 9.21 9.22
CA MET A 154 2.50 9.72 10.50
C MET A 154 3.63 8.90 11.12
N GLN A 155 3.83 7.66 10.69
CA GLN A 155 4.94 6.83 11.14
C GLN A 155 6.29 7.40 10.71
N ASP A 156 6.35 7.93 9.46
CA ASP A 156 7.58 8.46 8.88
C ASP A 156 7.31 9.75 8.11
N ILE A 157 7.02 10.84 8.85
CA ILE A 157 6.82 12.18 8.26
C ILE A 157 8.05 12.64 7.47
N PRO A 158 9.31 12.39 7.90
CA PRO A 158 10.49 12.67 7.10
C PRO A 158 10.47 11.98 5.73
N ALA A 159 10.10 10.72 5.65
CA ALA A 159 9.99 10.01 4.37
C ALA A 159 8.86 10.57 3.50
N ALA A 160 7.70 10.86 4.08
CA ALA A 160 6.60 11.51 3.37
C ALA A 160 7.03 12.86 2.77
N ARG A 161 7.82 13.66 3.49
CA ARG A 161 8.41 14.91 2.96
C ARG A 161 9.30 14.68 1.77
N VAL A 162 10.19 13.69 1.82
CA VAL A 162 11.05 13.35 0.69
C VAL A 162 10.20 13.10 -0.56
N ILE A 163 9.14 12.33 -0.45
CA ILE A 163 8.26 12.03 -1.58
C ILE A 163 7.56 13.28 -2.10
N PHE A 164 6.95 14.08 -1.21
CA PHE A 164 6.26 15.31 -1.61
C PHE A 164 7.19 16.41 -2.13
N ASP A 165 8.47 16.39 -1.76
CA ASP A 165 9.44 17.44 -2.12
C ASP A 165 10.31 17.07 -3.34
N SER A 166 10.48 15.77 -3.63
CA SER A 166 11.43 15.27 -4.64
C SER A 166 11.07 15.58 -6.09
N GLY A 167 9.80 15.84 -6.38
CA GLY A 167 9.31 15.97 -7.75
C GLY A 167 9.05 14.63 -8.44
N VAL A 168 9.22 13.51 -7.77
CA VAL A 168 8.88 12.18 -8.31
C VAL A 168 7.43 12.15 -8.79
N PRO A 169 7.13 11.56 -9.96
CA PRO A 169 5.75 11.32 -10.38
C PRO A 169 4.96 10.57 -9.31
N LEU A 170 4.00 11.24 -8.68
CA LEU A 170 3.24 10.72 -7.54
C LEU A 170 1.75 10.63 -7.85
N ILE A 171 1.21 9.43 -7.64
CA ILE A 171 -0.23 9.16 -7.53
C ILE A 171 -0.53 9.02 -6.04
N HIS A 172 -1.01 10.08 -5.44
CA HIS A 172 -1.37 10.14 -4.02
C HIS A 172 -2.82 9.70 -3.84
N ILE A 173 -3.04 8.67 -3.03
CA ILE A 173 -4.37 8.14 -2.73
C ILE A 173 -4.64 8.31 -1.22
N PRO A 174 -5.46 9.31 -0.84
CA PRO A 174 -5.76 9.55 0.57
C PRO A 174 -6.65 8.46 1.19
N CYS A 175 -6.46 8.20 2.49
CA CYS A 175 -7.27 7.27 3.27
C CYS A 175 -8.66 7.85 3.57
N MET A 176 -8.78 8.68 4.61
CA MET A 176 -10.07 9.32 4.93
C MET A 176 -10.47 10.33 3.85
N GLY A 177 -11.74 10.29 3.50
CA GLY A 177 -12.33 11.12 2.44
C GLY A 177 -12.25 10.50 1.04
N VAL A 178 -11.39 9.48 0.81
CA VAL A 178 -11.26 8.78 -0.48
C VAL A 178 -11.39 7.27 -0.28
N SER A 179 -10.33 6.58 0.17
CA SER A 179 -10.32 5.11 0.29
C SER A 179 -11.27 4.58 1.37
N SER A 180 -11.73 5.43 2.30
CA SER A 180 -12.73 5.09 3.32
C SER A 180 -14.08 4.56 2.77
N HIS A 181 -14.32 4.68 1.46
CA HIS A 181 -15.48 4.10 0.79
C HIS A 181 -15.34 2.59 0.52
N LEU A 182 -14.12 2.03 0.60
CA LEU A 182 -13.86 0.61 0.32
C LEU A 182 -14.18 -0.27 1.53
N ILE A 183 -15.43 -0.24 1.95
CA ILE A 183 -15.93 -1.03 3.09
C ILE A 183 -16.48 -2.38 2.62
N THR A 184 -16.18 -3.44 3.38
CA THR A 184 -16.78 -4.77 3.21
C THR A 184 -17.20 -5.35 4.56
N SER A 185 -18.00 -6.39 4.54
CA SER A 185 -18.47 -7.08 5.73
C SER A 185 -18.07 -8.56 5.72
N PRO A 186 -18.00 -9.24 6.88
CA PRO A 186 -17.78 -10.69 6.91
C PRO A 186 -18.79 -11.46 6.06
N LYS A 187 -20.05 -10.99 6.00
CA LYS A 187 -21.10 -11.66 5.21
C LYS A 187 -20.86 -11.51 3.71
N GLU A 188 -20.47 -10.33 3.25
CA GLU A 188 -20.14 -10.13 1.84
C GLU A 188 -18.96 -10.99 1.38
N LEU A 189 -17.93 -11.14 2.24
CA LEU A 189 -16.80 -12.02 1.98
C LEU A 189 -17.16 -13.51 2.06
N GLU A 190 -18.04 -13.90 2.98
CA GLU A 190 -18.57 -15.26 3.04
C GLU A 190 -19.23 -15.67 1.73
N ASP A 191 -20.01 -14.76 1.12
CA ASP A 191 -20.75 -15.02 -0.10
C ASP A 191 -19.89 -14.92 -1.37
N SER A 192 -18.75 -14.20 -1.32
CA SER A 192 -18.03 -13.80 -2.53
C SER A 192 -16.57 -14.26 -2.62
N ALA A 193 -15.91 -14.52 -1.49
CA ALA A 193 -14.46 -14.77 -1.46
C ALA A 193 -14.10 -16.25 -1.18
N ARG A 194 -14.98 -17.01 -0.55
CA ARG A 194 -14.67 -18.36 -0.07
C ARG A 194 -14.58 -19.41 -1.20
N GLY A 195 -13.93 -20.53 -0.88
CA GLY A 195 -13.83 -21.70 -1.75
C GLY A 195 -12.42 -21.98 -2.28
N SER A 196 -11.43 -21.21 -1.81
CA SER A 196 -10.00 -21.48 -1.96
C SER A 196 -9.29 -21.20 -0.64
N ARG A 197 -8.08 -21.73 -0.44
CA ARG A 197 -7.29 -21.49 0.79
C ARG A 197 -7.11 -19.99 1.07
N ILE A 198 -6.76 -19.24 0.03
CA ILE A 198 -6.54 -17.80 0.16
C ILE A 198 -7.86 -17.03 0.39
N GLY A 199 -8.93 -17.39 -0.30
CA GLY A 199 -10.24 -16.75 -0.12
C GLY A 199 -10.84 -17.01 1.26
N ASP A 200 -10.71 -18.24 1.79
CA ASP A 200 -11.12 -18.58 3.15
C ASP A 200 -10.29 -17.78 4.18
N PHE A 201 -8.98 -17.67 3.99
CA PHE A 201 -8.11 -16.85 4.83
C PHE A 201 -8.53 -15.37 4.85
N LEU A 202 -8.78 -14.74 3.69
CA LEU A 202 -9.24 -13.35 3.62
C LEU A 202 -10.58 -13.14 4.34
N HIS A 203 -11.50 -14.09 4.24
CA HIS A 203 -12.74 -14.05 5.00
C HIS A 203 -12.49 -14.17 6.51
N GLU A 204 -11.62 -15.09 6.94
CA GLU A 204 -11.32 -15.35 8.35
C GLU A 204 -10.68 -14.17 9.06
N ILE A 205 -9.70 -13.51 8.45
CA ILE A 205 -9.05 -12.33 9.05
C ILE A 205 -10.01 -11.15 9.26
N VAL A 206 -11.02 -10.99 8.40
CA VAL A 206 -12.08 -9.98 8.60
C VAL A 206 -13.10 -10.44 9.63
N ARG A 207 -13.54 -11.73 9.57
CA ARG A 207 -14.48 -12.28 10.55
C ARG A 207 -13.97 -12.17 11.98
N ASP A 208 -12.68 -12.46 12.17
CA ASP A 208 -12.04 -12.57 13.49
C ASP A 208 -11.31 -11.27 13.89
N TYR A 209 -11.49 -10.18 13.13
CA TYR A 209 -10.84 -8.91 13.39
C TYR A 209 -11.12 -8.40 14.82
N PRO A 210 -10.09 -8.09 15.62
CA PRO A 210 -10.25 -7.70 17.03
C PRO A 210 -11.10 -6.45 17.25
N GLY A 211 -11.17 -5.57 16.26
CA GLY A 211 -11.99 -4.36 16.25
C GLY A 211 -13.47 -4.57 15.95
N ARG A 212 -13.92 -5.81 15.64
CA ARG A 212 -15.30 -6.09 15.27
C ARG A 212 -16.29 -5.73 16.41
N ARG A 213 -17.40 -5.07 16.05
CA ARG A 213 -18.40 -4.53 16.98
C ARG A 213 -19.82 -5.15 16.83
N GLY A 214 -19.92 -6.36 16.27
CA GLY A 214 -21.23 -7.06 16.13
C GLY A 214 -21.95 -6.73 14.83
N ALA A 215 -23.29 -6.77 14.83
CA ALA A 215 -24.11 -6.57 13.64
C ALA A 215 -23.94 -5.15 13.07
N GLY A 216 -23.91 -5.05 11.75
CA GLY A 216 -23.71 -3.77 11.04
C GLY A 216 -22.26 -3.31 10.94
N TRP A 217 -21.31 -4.01 11.57
CA TRP A 217 -19.89 -3.69 11.43
C TRP A 217 -19.36 -4.06 10.04
N SER A 218 -18.52 -3.19 9.52
CA SER A 218 -17.76 -3.41 8.29
C SER A 218 -16.31 -2.98 8.48
N LYS A 219 -15.40 -3.55 7.69
CA LYS A 219 -13.99 -3.18 7.64
C LYS A 219 -13.72 -2.40 6.35
N VAL A 220 -12.99 -1.33 6.46
CA VAL A 220 -12.43 -0.65 5.28
C VAL A 220 -11.22 -1.45 4.82
N ILE A 221 -11.17 -1.79 3.54
CA ILE A 221 -10.02 -2.43 2.88
C ILE A 221 -9.30 -1.34 2.09
N TRP A 222 -8.51 -0.56 2.80
CA TRP A 222 -7.90 0.68 2.29
C TRP A 222 -7.00 0.45 1.08
N ASP A 223 -6.11 -0.52 1.19
CA ASP A 223 -4.95 -0.72 0.32
C ASP A 223 -5.30 -1.13 -1.09
N ILE A 224 -6.46 -1.78 -1.29
CA ILE A 224 -6.93 -2.13 -2.63
C ILE A 224 -7.19 -0.91 -3.52
N SER A 225 -7.22 0.30 -2.97
CA SER A 225 -7.38 1.53 -3.75
C SER A 225 -6.21 1.80 -4.70
N THR A 226 -4.98 1.44 -4.30
CA THR A 226 -3.78 1.57 -5.13
C THR A 226 -3.80 0.60 -6.29
N ILE A 227 -4.19 -0.64 -6.03
CA ILE A 227 -4.33 -1.70 -7.05
C ILE A 227 -5.48 -1.36 -8.00
N ALA A 228 -6.60 -0.86 -7.47
CA ALA A 228 -7.73 -0.39 -8.26
C ALA A 228 -7.33 0.68 -9.27
N TRP A 229 -6.53 1.67 -8.84
CA TRP A 229 -6.03 2.73 -9.72
C TRP A 229 -5.17 2.16 -10.86
N LEU A 230 -4.28 1.22 -10.56
CA LEU A 230 -3.41 0.57 -11.55
C LEU A 230 -4.19 -0.29 -12.55
N ILE A 231 -5.21 -1.01 -12.10
CA ILE A 231 -6.05 -1.83 -12.98
C ILE A 231 -6.88 -0.94 -13.90
N ASN A 232 -7.50 0.10 -13.35
CA ASN A 232 -8.28 1.07 -14.09
C ASN A 232 -8.40 2.40 -13.34
N GLU A 233 -7.68 3.43 -13.79
CA GLU A 233 -7.67 4.76 -13.18
C GLU A 233 -9.06 5.40 -13.03
N LYS A 234 -10.04 4.99 -13.87
CA LYS A 234 -11.42 5.47 -13.77
C LYS A 234 -12.15 4.99 -12.51
N TRP A 235 -11.67 3.92 -11.87
CA TRP A 235 -12.24 3.43 -10.62
C TRP A 235 -11.81 4.28 -9.42
N VAL A 236 -10.69 4.98 -9.57
CA VAL A 236 -10.13 5.89 -8.56
C VAL A 236 -9.83 7.24 -9.22
N PRO A 237 -10.86 8.02 -9.53
CA PRO A 237 -10.70 9.28 -10.23
C PRO A 237 -9.82 10.25 -9.44
N SER A 238 -8.95 10.95 -10.17
CA SER A 238 -7.90 11.79 -9.62
C SER A 238 -7.74 13.08 -10.41
N GLN A 239 -7.11 14.08 -9.81
CA GLN A 239 -6.84 15.38 -10.42
C GLN A 239 -5.40 15.82 -10.13
N LEU A 240 -4.90 16.76 -10.92
CA LEU A 240 -3.61 17.40 -10.64
C LEU A 240 -3.80 18.47 -9.56
N VAL A 241 -2.94 18.42 -8.54
CA VAL A 241 -2.87 19.38 -7.45
C VAL A 241 -1.40 19.74 -7.19
N HIS A 242 -1.15 20.90 -6.60
CA HIS A 242 0.20 21.22 -6.14
C HIS A 242 0.58 20.28 -4.98
N SER A 243 1.81 19.75 -5.01
CA SER A 243 2.33 18.90 -3.96
C SER A 243 2.24 19.61 -2.60
N PRO A 244 1.64 18.98 -1.57
CA PRO A 244 1.55 19.58 -0.24
C PRO A 244 2.91 19.61 0.45
N ILE A 245 3.01 20.39 1.52
CA ILE A 245 4.15 20.41 2.44
C ILE A 245 3.72 19.72 3.74
N ALA A 246 4.27 18.55 4.01
CA ALA A 246 3.95 17.79 5.22
C ALA A 246 4.60 18.45 6.45
N GLN A 247 3.78 18.77 7.46
CA GLN A 247 4.21 19.41 8.70
C GLN A 247 4.39 18.40 9.84
N ASP A 248 5.23 18.72 10.83
CA ASP A 248 5.45 17.86 12.00
C ASP A 248 4.20 17.73 12.89
N ASP A 249 3.32 18.71 12.84
CA ASP A 249 2.06 18.73 13.59
C ASP A 249 0.94 17.90 12.93
N ARG A 250 1.27 17.12 11.89
CA ARG A 250 0.33 16.30 11.13
C ARG A 250 -0.71 17.12 10.37
N SER A 251 -0.29 18.27 9.86
CA SER A 251 -1.07 19.07 8.93
C SER A 251 -0.36 19.18 7.58
N PHE A 252 -1.09 19.67 6.58
CA PHE A 252 -0.51 20.11 5.32
C PHE A 252 -0.55 21.63 5.21
N SER A 253 0.56 22.23 4.75
CA SER A 253 0.52 23.55 4.15
C SER A 253 0.66 23.48 2.64
N TYR A 254 0.26 24.54 1.93
CA TYR A 254 0.19 24.52 0.48
C TYR A 254 0.92 25.75 -0.10
N ASN A 255 1.66 25.49 -1.18
CA ASN A 255 2.27 26.54 -1.99
C ASN A 255 2.02 26.22 -3.47
N LYS A 256 1.37 27.16 -4.18
CA LYS A 256 1.03 27.02 -5.60
C LYS A 256 2.24 27.03 -6.55
N ASP A 257 3.42 27.36 -6.05
CA ASP A 257 4.66 27.33 -6.84
C ASP A 257 5.35 25.95 -6.84
N ARG A 258 4.81 24.98 -6.09
CA ARG A 258 5.31 23.60 -6.06
C ARG A 258 4.88 22.83 -7.32
N HIS A 259 5.62 21.79 -7.65
CA HIS A 259 5.29 20.86 -8.72
C HIS A 259 3.91 20.21 -8.51
N LEU A 260 3.36 19.65 -9.59
CA LEU A 260 2.07 18.99 -9.57
C LEU A 260 2.23 17.50 -9.26
N ILE A 261 1.30 16.98 -8.46
CA ILE A 261 1.09 15.55 -8.24
C ILE A 261 -0.33 15.18 -8.66
N ARG A 262 -0.59 13.90 -8.89
CA ARG A 262 -1.95 13.42 -9.12
C ARG A 262 -2.53 12.93 -7.78
N GLN A 263 -3.63 13.53 -7.34
CA GLN A 263 -4.31 13.15 -6.09
C GLN A 263 -5.69 12.58 -6.40
N ALA A 264 -5.98 11.39 -5.85
CA ALA A 264 -7.32 10.82 -5.90
C ALA A 264 -8.30 11.64 -5.04
N TYR A 265 -9.54 11.77 -5.52
CA TYR A 265 -10.62 12.48 -4.78
C TYR A 265 -11.85 11.62 -4.54
N TYR A 266 -11.91 10.40 -5.10
CA TYR A 266 -12.99 9.45 -4.92
C TYR A 266 -12.54 8.02 -5.26
N VAL A 267 -13.32 7.03 -4.84
CA VAL A 267 -13.19 5.63 -5.27
C VAL A 267 -14.57 5.03 -5.52
N HIS A 268 -14.72 4.33 -6.64
CA HIS A 268 -15.96 3.64 -7.00
C HIS A 268 -15.97 2.23 -6.40
N ARG A 269 -16.46 2.10 -5.17
CA ARG A 269 -16.43 0.87 -4.38
C ARG A 269 -16.92 -0.37 -5.14
N ASP A 270 -18.09 -0.28 -5.76
CA ASP A 270 -18.76 -1.48 -6.30
C ASP A 270 -18.02 -2.12 -7.46
N VAL A 271 -17.42 -1.32 -8.35
CA VAL A 271 -16.62 -1.87 -9.47
C VAL A 271 -15.31 -2.47 -8.97
N VAL A 272 -14.71 -1.90 -7.92
CA VAL A 272 -13.49 -2.39 -7.28
C VAL A 272 -13.75 -3.77 -6.66
N PHE A 273 -14.74 -3.89 -5.78
CA PHE A 273 -15.06 -5.18 -5.16
C PHE A 273 -15.62 -6.19 -6.16
N HIS A 274 -16.35 -5.75 -7.19
CA HIS A 274 -16.82 -6.66 -8.23
C HIS A 274 -15.66 -7.37 -8.93
N ASP A 275 -14.61 -6.63 -9.32
CA ASP A 275 -13.44 -7.23 -9.97
C ASP A 275 -12.66 -8.13 -9.01
N LEU A 276 -12.39 -7.68 -7.78
CA LEU A 276 -11.71 -8.47 -6.76
C LEU A 276 -12.45 -9.79 -6.49
N PHE A 277 -13.75 -9.74 -6.20
CA PHE A 277 -14.55 -10.93 -5.90
C PHE A 277 -14.68 -11.87 -7.09
N LYS A 278 -14.81 -11.32 -8.29
CA LYS A 278 -14.80 -12.12 -9.53
C LYS A 278 -13.50 -12.92 -9.67
N LYS A 279 -12.35 -12.28 -9.41
CA LYS A 279 -11.03 -12.93 -9.49
C LYS A 279 -10.84 -13.99 -8.42
N LEU A 280 -11.25 -13.72 -7.17
CA LEU A 280 -11.26 -14.71 -6.10
C LEU A 280 -12.12 -15.93 -6.45
N ALA A 281 -13.33 -15.70 -6.96
CA ALA A 281 -14.23 -16.79 -7.38
C ALA A 281 -13.68 -17.57 -8.60
N GLN A 282 -12.96 -16.94 -9.50
CA GLN A 282 -12.28 -17.61 -10.61
C GLN A 282 -11.13 -18.48 -10.12
N HIS A 283 -10.31 -17.96 -9.20
CA HIS A 283 -9.21 -18.69 -8.57
C HIS A 283 -9.70 -19.94 -7.82
N ALA A 284 -10.77 -19.80 -7.03
CA ALA A 284 -11.37 -20.92 -6.30
C ALA A 284 -11.84 -22.06 -7.23
N ARG A 285 -12.36 -21.74 -8.41
CA ARG A 285 -12.77 -22.75 -9.40
C ARG A 285 -11.61 -23.47 -10.05
N GLN A 286 -10.47 -22.80 -10.24
CA GLN A 286 -9.25 -23.38 -10.83
C GLN A 286 -8.52 -24.33 -9.87
N GLY A 287 -8.56 -24.07 -8.57
CA GLY A 287 -7.93 -24.93 -7.55
C GLY A 287 -8.72 -26.22 -7.24
N ASN A 288 -10.00 -26.29 -7.62
CA ASN A 288 -10.88 -27.44 -7.39
C ASN A 288 -11.03 -28.38 -8.63
N GLY A 289 -10.31 -28.14 -9.70
CA GLY A 289 -10.29 -28.95 -10.93
C GLY A 289 -8.94 -29.61 -11.13
#